data_58214386dabe3d6696e8e5a05e368d87
#
_entry.id   58214386dabe3d6696e8e5a05e368d87
#
_cell.length_a   1.000
_cell.length_b   1.000
_cell.length_c   1.000
_cell.angle_alpha   90.00
_cell.angle_beta   90.00
_cell.angle_gamma   90.00
#
_symmetry.space_group_name_H-M   'P 1'
#
loop_
_entity.id
_entity.type
_entity.pdbx_description
1 polymer ?
#
loop_
_entity_poly.entity_id
_entity_poly.type
_entity_poly.pdbx_seq_one_letter_code
_entity_poly.pdbx_strand_id
1 'polypeptide(L)'
;REAKASKGLFSFEPLFYNDRLLKKLKQTGMTMVVGTSQMERVKGLLDKLPQEETLLIYSSWDGYYKDPEQVKANPKYKEFRDMFHNVVDIHTSGHADRQTIEKVIKTVKPKEVICIHKEADAEL
;
A
#
# COMPACT_ATOMS: atom_id res chain seq x y z
N ARG A 1 12.98 -20.01 -2.00
CA ARG A 1 13.22 -19.38 -3.33
C ARG A 1 14.19 -18.24 -3.11
N GLU A 2 15.43 -18.41 -3.50
CA GLU A 2 16.44 -17.35 -3.50
C GLU A 2 16.00 -16.28 -4.50
N ALA A 3 15.81 -15.05 -4.01
CA ALA A 3 15.65 -13.90 -4.89
C ALA A 3 16.99 -13.69 -5.60
N LYS A 4 17.05 -13.97 -6.90
CA LYS A 4 18.20 -13.56 -7.72
C LYS A 4 18.25 -12.04 -7.70
N ALA A 5 19.19 -11.50 -6.94
CA ALA A 5 19.50 -10.08 -6.98
C ALA A 5 19.90 -9.70 -8.40
N SER A 6 19.22 -8.74 -8.99
CA SER A 6 19.65 -8.12 -10.25
C SER A 6 20.99 -7.42 -9.98
N LYS A 7 22.08 -8.04 -10.42
CA LYS A 7 23.41 -7.47 -10.29
C LYS A 7 23.44 -6.11 -10.99
N GLY A 8 23.55 -5.05 -10.21
CA GLY A 8 24.00 -3.77 -10.71
C GLY A 8 23.08 -2.56 -10.51
N LEU A 9 21.78 -2.71 -10.17
CA LEU A 9 20.88 -1.55 -9.96
C LEU A 9 20.64 -1.20 -8.48
N PHE A 10 20.70 -2.19 -7.60
CA PHE A 10 20.53 -1.96 -6.17
C PHE A 10 21.54 -2.82 -5.38
N SER A 11 22.33 -2.18 -4.56
CA SER A 11 23.17 -2.87 -3.57
C SER A 11 22.41 -2.95 -2.26
N PHE A 12 21.77 -4.10 -1.97
CA PHE A 12 21.17 -4.37 -0.67
C PHE A 12 21.53 -5.80 -0.23
N GLU A 13 21.83 -5.96 1.03
CA GLU A 13 21.95 -7.27 1.65
C GLU A 13 20.55 -7.78 2.02
N PRO A 14 20.12 -8.95 1.52
CA PRO A 14 18.85 -9.51 1.94
C PRO A 14 18.91 -9.87 3.43
N LEU A 15 18.07 -9.25 4.22
CA LEU A 15 17.92 -9.57 5.64
C LEU A 15 17.05 -10.81 5.78
N PHE A 16 17.66 -11.93 6.18
CA PHE A 16 16.92 -13.13 6.53
C PHE A 16 16.34 -13.00 7.93
N TYR A 17 15.04 -13.26 8.04
CA TYR A 17 14.35 -13.27 9.31
C TYR A 17 14.89 -14.39 10.22
N ASN A 18 15.41 -14.01 11.39
CA ASN A 18 15.82 -14.91 12.45
C ASN A 18 15.67 -14.24 13.81
N ASP A 19 15.79 -15.01 14.89
CA ASP A 19 15.58 -14.49 16.25
C ASP A 19 16.57 -13.39 16.64
N ARG A 20 17.80 -13.43 16.14
CA ARG A 20 18.79 -12.38 16.36
C ARG A 20 18.37 -11.07 15.70
N LEU A 21 17.88 -11.14 14.47
CA LEU A 21 17.34 -9.97 13.77
C LEU A 21 16.11 -9.44 14.48
N LEU A 22 15.17 -10.28 14.89
CA LEU A 22 13.98 -9.88 15.63
C LEU A 22 14.33 -9.14 16.92
N LYS A 23 15.31 -9.65 17.70
CA LYS A 23 15.77 -8.98 18.92
C LYS A 23 16.34 -7.59 18.61
N LYS A 24 17.10 -7.45 17.54
CA LYS A 24 17.63 -6.15 17.10
C LYS A 24 16.51 -5.20 16.69
N LEU A 25 15.55 -5.68 15.89
CA LEU A 25 14.43 -4.87 15.41
C LEU A 25 13.55 -4.36 16.54
N LYS A 26 13.34 -5.15 17.59
CA LYS A 26 12.63 -4.71 18.81
C LYS A 26 13.35 -3.56 19.54
N GLN A 27 14.67 -3.47 19.42
CA GLN A 27 15.45 -2.42 20.05
C GLN A 27 15.57 -1.15 19.21
N THR A 28 15.65 -1.29 17.88
CA THR A 28 15.92 -0.17 16.95
C THR A 28 14.67 0.33 16.23
N GLY A 29 13.59 -0.42 16.28
CA GLY A 29 12.45 -0.22 15.38
C GLY A 29 12.78 -0.63 13.93
N MET A 30 11.73 -0.65 13.10
CA MET A 30 11.87 -0.90 11.65
C MET A 30 10.73 -0.28 10.88
N THR A 31 10.96 -0.03 9.60
CA THR A 31 9.91 0.27 8.62
C THR A 31 9.94 -0.79 7.54
N MET A 32 8.76 -1.30 7.17
CA MET A 32 8.61 -2.30 6.11
C MET A 32 7.56 -1.85 5.11
N VAL A 33 7.82 -2.09 3.83
CA VAL A 33 6.79 -2.02 2.78
C VAL A 33 6.24 -3.41 2.56
N VAL A 34 4.95 -3.57 2.78
CA VAL A 34 4.26 -4.86 2.72
C VAL A 34 2.95 -4.74 1.95
N GLY A 35 2.47 -5.85 1.42
CA GLY A 35 1.18 -5.93 0.75
C GLY A 35 0.39 -7.16 1.19
N THR A 36 -0.87 -7.26 0.76
CA THR A 36 -1.78 -8.35 1.11
C THR A 36 -1.26 -9.74 0.73
N SER A 37 -0.39 -9.84 -0.26
CA SER A 37 0.28 -11.11 -0.64
C SER A 37 1.23 -11.65 0.44
N GLN A 38 1.61 -10.82 1.41
CA GLN A 38 2.52 -11.17 2.51
C GLN A 38 1.80 -11.31 3.84
N MET A 39 0.47 -11.40 3.84
CA MET A 39 -0.40 -11.40 5.02
C MET A 39 0.07 -12.40 6.09
N GLU A 40 0.29 -13.66 5.73
CA GLU A 40 0.71 -14.69 6.68
C GLU A 40 2.08 -14.38 7.33
N ARG A 41 3.00 -13.82 6.55
CA ARG A 41 4.31 -13.40 7.09
C ARG A 41 4.16 -12.23 8.05
N VAL A 42 3.34 -11.25 7.71
CA VAL A 42 3.07 -10.09 8.56
C VAL A 42 2.38 -10.52 9.85
N LYS A 43 1.39 -11.42 9.77
CA LYS A 43 0.72 -12.00 10.93
C LYS A 43 1.72 -12.65 11.89
N GLY A 44 2.59 -13.53 11.38
CA GLY A 44 3.63 -14.16 12.20
C GLY A 44 4.65 -13.18 12.79
N LEU A 45 4.79 -11.98 12.22
CA LEU A 45 5.59 -10.89 12.79
C LEU A 45 4.83 -10.17 13.90
N LEU A 46 3.56 -9.85 13.69
CA LEU A 46 2.70 -9.15 14.65
C LEU A 46 2.53 -9.97 15.95
N ASP A 47 2.49 -11.30 15.86
CA ASP A 47 2.46 -12.19 17.02
C ASP A 47 3.70 -12.03 17.93
N LYS A 48 4.78 -11.47 17.41
CA LYS A 48 6.08 -11.34 18.10
C LYS A 48 6.46 -9.89 18.43
N LEU A 49 5.70 -8.93 17.94
CA LEU A 49 5.94 -7.50 18.14
C LEU A 49 4.92 -6.90 19.11
N PRO A 50 5.27 -5.85 19.87
CA PRO A 50 4.30 -5.15 20.69
C PRO A 50 3.29 -4.42 19.80
N GLN A 51 2.02 -4.78 19.94
CA GLN A 51 0.94 -4.26 19.10
C GLN A 51 0.75 -2.74 19.25
N GLU A 52 0.96 -2.24 20.47
CA GLU A 52 0.84 -0.82 20.80
C GLU A 52 1.92 0.04 20.13
N GLU A 53 3.07 -0.55 19.83
CA GLU A 53 4.20 0.11 19.18
C GLU A 53 4.24 -0.13 17.66
N THR A 54 3.26 -0.87 17.15
CA THR A 54 3.17 -1.22 15.73
C THR A 54 2.13 -0.35 15.04
N LEU A 55 2.54 0.33 13.98
CA LEU A 55 1.69 1.22 13.18
C LEU A 55 1.62 0.72 11.73
N LEU A 56 0.41 0.59 11.22
CA LEU A 56 0.17 0.46 9.78
C LEU A 56 -0.09 1.84 9.16
N ILE A 57 0.74 2.23 8.21
CA ILE A 57 0.41 3.32 7.29
C ILE A 57 -0.25 2.67 6.07
N TYR A 58 -1.58 2.79 6.01
CA TYR A 58 -2.37 2.25 4.91
C TYR A 58 -2.39 3.26 3.76
N SER A 59 -1.70 2.95 2.69
CA SER A 59 -1.52 3.86 1.54
C SER A 59 -2.33 3.50 0.30
N SER A 60 -3.12 2.44 0.35
CA SER A 60 -4.04 2.07 -0.72
C SER A 60 -5.35 2.85 -0.62
N TRP A 61 -6.10 2.85 -1.71
CA TRP A 61 -7.43 3.46 -1.73
C TRP A 61 -8.34 2.85 -0.65
N ASP A 62 -9.01 3.71 0.11
CA ASP A 62 -9.82 3.31 1.25
C ASP A 62 -11.10 2.55 0.87
N GLY A 63 -11.58 2.69 -0.36
CA GLY A 63 -12.68 1.90 -0.89
C GLY A 63 -12.44 0.39 -0.83
N TYR A 64 -11.19 -0.08 -0.87
CA TYR A 64 -10.91 -1.52 -0.74
C TYR A 64 -11.35 -2.13 0.59
N TYR A 65 -11.54 -1.33 1.64
CA TYR A 65 -12.02 -1.82 2.94
C TYR A 65 -13.31 -1.16 3.43
N LYS A 66 -13.75 -0.04 2.80
CA LYS A 66 -14.98 0.67 3.15
C LYS A 66 -16.15 0.30 2.25
N ASP A 67 -15.92 0.10 0.95
CA ASP A 67 -16.96 -0.23 -0.01
C ASP A 67 -17.37 -1.70 0.13
N PRO A 68 -18.65 -2.02 0.43
CA PRO A 68 -19.12 -3.39 0.61
C PRO A 68 -18.90 -4.28 -0.62
N GLU A 69 -19.00 -3.75 -1.83
CA GLU A 69 -18.79 -4.52 -3.05
C GLU A 69 -17.30 -4.85 -3.24
N GLN A 70 -16.42 -3.89 -2.96
CA GLN A 70 -14.98 -4.11 -3.00
C GLN A 70 -14.52 -5.10 -1.94
N VAL A 71 -15.04 -4.98 -0.72
CA VAL A 71 -14.75 -5.92 0.38
C VAL A 71 -15.23 -7.33 0.03
N LYS A 72 -16.43 -7.45 -0.58
CA LYS A 72 -16.95 -8.75 -1.03
C LYS A 72 -16.09 -9.35 -2.14
N ALA A 73 -15.64 -8.54 -3.09
CA ALA A 73 -14.79 -9.00 -4.21
C ALA A 73 -13.37 -9.37 -3.75
N ASN A 74 -12.82 -8.61 -2.81
CA ASN A 74 -11.44 -8.75 -2.33
C ASN A 74 -11.32 -8.51 -0.82
N PRO A 75 -11.74 -9.46 0.03
CA PRO A 75 -11.75 -9.28 1.48
C PRO A 75 -10.36 -9.10 2.10
N LYS A 76 -9.31 -9.54 1.40
CA LYS A 76 -7.92 -9.51 1.88
C LYS A 76 -7.41 -8.12 2.29
N TYR A 77 -7.90 -7.05 1.67
CA TYR A 77 -7.48 -5.70 2.03
C TYR A 77 -7.99 -5.30 3.41
N LYS A 78 -9.28 -5.60 3.66
CA LYS A 78 -9.89 -5.35 4.97
C LYS A 78 -9.27 -6.25 6.03
N GLU A 79 -9.12 -7.54 5.77
CA GLU A 79 -8.49 -8.51 6.67
C GLU A 79 -7.07 -8.08 7.04
N PHE A 80 -6.28 -7.66 6.05
CA PHE A 80 -4.91 -7.18 6.28
C PHE A 80 -4.87 -5.95 7.18
N ARG A 81 -5.75 -4.98 6.92
CA ARG A 81 -5.83 -3.74 7.71
C ARG A 81 -6.27 -4.04 9.15
N ASP A 82 -7.26 -4.91 9.32
CA ASP A 82 -7.84 -5.26 10.62
C ASP A 82 -6.88 -6.07 11.53
N MET A 83 -5.75 -6.54 11.00
CA MET A 83 -4.71 -7.17 11.80
C MET A 83 -3.95 -6.18 12.70
N PHE A 84 -4.03 -4.89 12.43
CA PHE A 84 -3.28 -3.86 13.15
C PHE A 84 -4.18 -3.07 14.09
N HIS A 85 -3.71 -2.83 15.33
CA HIS A 85 -4.42 -2.01 16.30
C HIS A 85 -4.31 -0.51 15.97
N ASN A 86 -3.13 -0.08 15.53
CA ASN A 86 -2.87 1.30 15.18
C ASN A 86 -2.79 1.43 13.66
N VAL A 87 -3.68 2.19 13.06
CA VAL A 87 -3.73 2.40 11.61
C VAL A 87 -3.90 3.89 11.30
N VAL A 88 -3.09 4.37 10.38
CA VAL A 88 -3.23 5.71 9.79
C VAL A 88 -3.42 5.55 8.29
N ASP A 89 -4.47 6.14 7.76
CA ASP A 89 -4.77 6.13 6.34
C ASP A 89 -4.09 7.35 5.67
N ILE A 90 -3.13 7.08 4.78
CA ILE A 90 -2.46 8.10 3.97
C ILE A 90 -2.46 7.62 2.54
N HIS A 91 -3.40 8.10 1.76
CA HIS A 91 -3.52 7.75 0.34
C HIS A 91 -3.22 8.96 -0.54
N THR A 92 -2.30 8.74 -1.48
CA THR A 92 -2.06 9.66 -2.59
C THR A 92 -2.44 8.93 -3.86
N SER A 93 -3.49 9.41 -4.54
CA SER A 93 -3.89 8.85 -5.83
C SER A 93 -2.75 8.97 -6.84
N GLY A 94 -2.53 7.93 -7.62
CA GLY A 94 -1.67 7.98 -8.79
C GLY A 94 -2.29 8.72 -9.98
N HIS A 95 -3.58 9.10 -9.86
CA HIS A 95 -4.28 9.88 -10.87
C HIS A 95 -4.02 11.37 -10.69
N ALA A 96 -3.98 12.09 -11.80
CA ALA A 96 -3.91 13.55 -11.76
C ALA A 96 -5.20 14.13 -11.14
N ASP A 97 -5.06 15.19 -10.36
CA ASP A 97 -6.21 15.92 -9.86
C ASP A 97 -6.93 16.70 -10.99
N ARG A 98 -8.16 17.13 -10.71
CA ARG A 98 -9.00 17.86 -11.66
C ARG A 98 -8.28 19.09 -12.23
N GLN A 99 -7.60 19.87 -11.40
CA GLN A 99 -6.92 21.09 -11.85
C GLN A 99 -5.79 20.79 -12.83
N THR A 100 -5.05 19.70 -12.58
CA THR A 100 -3.99 19.22 -13.49
C THR A 100 -4.59 18.75 -14.81
N ILE A 101 -5.67 18.00 -14.80
CA ILE A 101 -6.37 17.55 -16.02
C ILE A 101 -6.87 18.75 -16.83
N GLU A 102 -7.57 19.70 -16.19
CA GLU A 102 -8.05 20.93 -16.85
C GLU A 102 -6.89 21.74 -17.47
N LYS A 103 -5.78 21.86 -16.74
CA LYS A 103 -4.58 22.54 -17.25
C LYS A 103 -4.02 21.86 -18.48
N VAL A 104 -3.95 20.54 -18.49
CA VAL A 104 -3.50 19.78 -19.67
C VAL A 104 -4.42 20.01 -20.85
N ILE A 105 -5.75 19.89 -20.66
CA ILE A 105 -6.75 20.12 -21.71
C ILE A 105 -6.62 21.55 -22.29
N LYS A 106 -6.53 22.56 -21.42
CA LYS A 106 -6.38 23.98 -21.84
C LYS A 106 -5.08 24.23 -22.60
N THR A 107 -4.01 23.51 -22.24
CA THR A 107 -2.68 23.67 -22.88
C THR A 107 -2.62 22.97 -24.23
N VAL A 108 -3.08 21.73 -24.28
CA VAL A 108 -3.03 20.88 -25.48
C VAL A 108 -4.09 21.28 -26.51
N LYS A 109 -5.26 21.79 -26.05
CA LYS A 109 -6.43 22.14 -26.87
C LYS A 109 -6.83 21.01 -27.84
N PRO A 110 -7.08 19.79 -27.31
CA PRO A 110 -7.44 18.67 -28.15
C PRO A 110 -8.78 18.90 -28.85
N LYS A 111 -8.99 18.26 -30.00
CA LYS A 111 -10.27 18.33 -30.73
C LYS A 111 -11.39 17.58 -29.98
N GLU A 112 -11.02 16.57 -29.22
CA GLU A 112 -11.94 15.74 -28.48
C GLU A 112 -11.26 15.25 -27.20
N VAL A 113 -12.02 15.13 -26.10
CA VAL A 113 -11.57 14.55 -24.83
C VAL A 113 -12.44 13.34 -24.53
N ILE A 114 -11.83 12.17 -24.46
CA ILE A 114 -12.50 10.91 -24.11
C ILE A 114 -12.11 10.54 -22.70
N CYS A 115 -13.06 10.56 -21.77
CA CYS A 115 -12.83 10.14 -20.41
C CYS A 115 -12.96 8.62 -20.30
N ILE A 116 -11.85 8.00 -19.92
CA ILE A 116 -11.82 6.57 -19.58
C ILE A 116 -11.58 6.44 -18.08
N HIS A 117 -12.07 5.36 -17.47
CA HIS A 117 -11.83 5.08 -16.06
C HIS A 117 -12.33 6.20 -15.13
N LYS A 118 -13.55 6.62 -15.36
CA LYS A 118 -14.26 7.59 -14.50
C LYS A 118 -15.43 6.91 -13.77
N GLU A 119 -15.85 7.48 -12.67
CA GLU A 119 -17.11 7.13 -12.03
C GLU A 119 -18.31 7.54 -12.93
N ALA A 120 -19.45 6.84 -12.80
CA ALA A 120 -20.56 7.01 -13.72
C ALA A 120 -21.15 8.43 -13.71
N ASP A 121 -21.06 9.12 -12.57
CA ASP A 121 -21.57 10.46 -12.30
C ASP A 121 -20.49 11.56 -12.32
N ALA A 122 -19.24 11.20 -12.62
CA ALA A 122 -18.16 12.18 -12.68
C ALA A 122 -18.31 13.08 -13.92
N GLU A 123 -18.41 14.40 -13.69
CA GLU A 123 -18.34 15.43 -14.72
C GLU A 123 -16.92 16.02 -14.79
N LEU A 124 -16.49 16.37 -16.00
CA LEU A 124 -15.21 17.07 -16.24
C LEU A 124 -15.33 18.56 -15.90
#